data_0bbad97bffe6b9594641092281e535c6
#
_entry.id   0bbad97bffe6b9594641092281e535c6
#
_cell.length_a   1.000
_cell.length_b   1.000
_cell.length_c   1.000
_cell.angle_alpha   90.00
_cell.angle_beta   90.00
_cell.angle_gamma   90.00
#
_symmetry.space_group_name_H-M   'P 1'
#
loop_
_entity.id
_entity.type
_entity.pdbx_description
1 polymer ?
#
loop_
_entity_poly.entity_id
_entity_poly.type
_entity_poly.pdbx_seq_one_letter_code
_entity_poly.pdbx_strand_id
1 'polypeptide(L)'
;MNTYIPEGYKSLLGVYDTQKAIGLLKRLFEDQLAAKLNLFRVSAPLFLEEASGLNDNLNGYERPVLFDIPQAGKEAQVVQSLAKWKRMALHRYDFYPGKGLYTDMNAIRRDEDVLDNLHSVYVDQWDWEKIIESSDRNLDYLKSTVMDIVAAVCDTQRTMRAIYPQLQVLPELERQVTFVTAQELEDRYPDLTPKER
;
A
#
# COMPACT_ATOMS: atom_id res chain seq x y z
N MET A 1 7.79 17.47 -16.54
CA MET A 1 7.14 16.16 -16.46
C MET A 1 7.91 15.21 -17.36
N ASN A 2 8.59 14.22 -16.82
CA ASN A 2 9.48 13.33 -17.57
C ASN A 2 8.82 11.94 -17.76
N THR A 3 7.63 11.94 -18.38
CA THR A 3 7.00 10.68 -18.78
C THR A 3 7.83 10.03 -19.87
N TYR A 4 8.38 8.85 -19.59
CA TYR A 4 9.13 8.07 -20.57
C TYR A 4 8.25 6.96 -21.13
N ILE A 5 8.06 6.97 -22.44
CA ILE A 5 7.41 5.88 -23.15
C ILE A 5 8.47 5.20 -24.02
N PRO A 6 8.83 3.92 -23.76
CA PRO A 6 9.79 3.21 -24.59
C PRO A 6 9.36 3.19 -26.06
N GLU A 7 10.31 3.30 -26.97
CA GLU A 7 10.03 3.19 -28.40
C GLU A 7 9.39 1.84 -28.70
N GLY A 8 8.31 1.87 -29.49
CA GLY A 8 7.56 0.66 -29.82
C GLY A 8 6.69 0.08 -28.70
N TYR A 9 6.57 0.75 -27.54
CA TYR A 9 5.70 0.28 -26.46
C TYR A 9 4.25 0.09 -26.93
N LYS A 10 3.71 -1.08 -26.60
CA LYS A 10 2.29 -1.39 -26.78
C LYS A 10 1.74 -1.97 -25.49
N SER A 11 0.59 -1.46 -25.06
CA SER A 11 -0.12 -2.02 -23.91
C SER A 11 -0.53 -3.48 -24.20
N LEU A 12 -0.34 -4.35 -23.22
CA LEU A 12 -0.75 -5.75 -23.31
C LEU A 12 -2.27 -5.92 -23.32
N LEU A 13 -3.00 -4.97 -22.74
CA LEU A 13 -4.46 -4.96 -22.71
C LEU A 13 -4.97 -3.68 -23.36
N GLY A 14 -6.09 -3.74 -24.05
CA GLY A 14 -6.82 -2.54 -24.48
C GLY A 14 -7.37 -1.76 -23.28
N VAL A 15 -7.71 -0.48 -23.49
CA VAL A 15 -8.17 0.41 -22.38
C VAL A 15 -9.36 -0.18 -21.62
N TYR A 16 -10.34 -0.74 -22.32
CA TYR A 16 -11.52 -1.35 -21.69
C TYR A 16 -11.14 -2.56 -20.82
N ASP A 17 -10.33 -3.47 -21.34
CA ASP A 17 -9.88 -4.64 -20.57
C ASP A 17 -8.96 -4.25 -19.42
N THR A 18 -8.15 -3.20 -19.57
CA THR A 18 -7.35 -2.64 -18.47
C THR A 18 -8.23 -2.19 -17.32
N GLN A 19 -9.33 -1.47 -17.58
CA GLN A 19 -10.25 -1.05 -16.52
C GLN A 19 -10.93 -2.23 -15.82
N LYS A 20 -11.33 -3.24 -16.58
CA LYS A 20 -11.87 -4.49 -16.01
C LYS A 20 -10.83 -5.23 -15.17
N ALA A 21 -9.60 -5.32 -15.66
CA ALA A 21 -8.50 -5.97 -14.98
C ALA A 21 -8.15 -5.27 -13.65
N ILE A 22 -8.10 -3.93 -13.61
CA ILE A 22 -7.88 -3.15 -12.38
C ILE A 22 -8.96 -3.49 -11.36
N GLY A 23 -10.25 -3.42 -11.73
CA GLY A 23 -11.35 -3.73 -10.82
C GLY A 23 -11.32 -5.17 -10.29
N LEU A 24 -10.92 -6.13 -11.13
CA LEU A 24 -10.79 -7.53 -10.73
C LEU A 24 -9.58 -7.74 -9.81
N LEU A 25 -8.43 -7.19 -10.18
CA LEU A 25 -7.19 -7.29 -9.41
C LEU A 25 -7.39 -6.75 -7.99
N LYS A 26 -8.06 -5.59 -7.85
CA LYS A 26 -8.36 -5.01 -6.52
C LYS A 26 -9.14 -5.99 -5.65
N ARG A 27 -10.23 -6.54 -6.15
CA ARG A 27 -11.06 -7.50 -5.39
C ARG A 27 -10.31 -8.78 -5.03
N LEU A 28 -9.59 -9.36 -6.00
CA LEU A 28 -8.83 -10.59 -5.76
C LEU A 28 -7.74 -10.39 -4.69
N PHE A 29 -7.00 -9.30 -4.77
CA PHE A 29 -5.94 -9.04 -3.79
C PHE A 29 -6.52 -8.76 -2.40
N GLU A 30 -7.57 -7.96 -2.29
CA GLU A 30 -8.27 -7.67 -1.04
C GLU A 30 -8.74 -8.95 -0.35
N ASP A 31 -9.41 -9.84 -1.08
CA ASP A 31 -9.92 -11.10 -0.56
C ASP A 31 -8.77 -12.02 -0.10
N GLN A 32 -7.69 -12.14 -0.90
CA GLN A 32 -6.53 -12.94 -0.56
C GLN A 32 -5.80 -12.42 0.68
N LEU A 33 -5.55 -11.11 0.74
CA LEU A 33 -4.87 -10.47 1.86
C LEU A 33 -5.70 -10.56 3.15
N ALA A 34 -7.00 -10.26 3.06
CA ALA A 34 -7.93 -10.33 4.17
C ALA A 34 -8.01 -11.74 4.77
N ALA A 35 -8.07 -12.77 3.92
CA ALA A 35 -8.11 -14.16 4.37
C ALA A 35 -6.80 -14.56 5.09
N LYS A 36 -5.64 -14.21 4.52
CA LYS A 36 -4.32 -14.61 5.06
C LYS A 36 -3.98 -13.88 6.36
N LEU A 37 -4.29 -12.59 6.45
CA LEU A 37 -3.91 -11.77 7.60
C LEU A 37 -5.04 -11.59 8.63
N ASN A 38 -6.22 -12.18 8.40
CA ASN A 38 -7.41 -12.01 9.24
C ASN A 38 -7.83 -10.54 9.35
N LEU A 39 -8.04 -9.89 8.19
CA LEU A 39 -8.43 -8.49 8.13
C LEU A 39 -9.91 -8.32 7.85
N PHE A 40 -10.47 -7.20 8.29
CA PHE A 40 -11.82 -6.76 7.99
C PHE A 40 -11.80 -5.41 7.28
N ARG A 41 -12.60 -5.28 6.22
CA ARG A 41 -12.66 -4.03 5.45
C ARG A 41 -13.37 -2.94 6.25
N VAL A 42 -12.76 -1.75 6.32
CA VAL A 42 -13.40 -0.53 6.84
C VAL A 42 -13.34 0.58 5.79
N SER A 43 -14.28 1.51 5.85
CA SER A 43 -14.28 2.68 4.96
C SER A 43 -13.27 3.70 5.46
N ALA A 44 -12.37 4.15 4.57
CA ALA A 44 -11.41 5.20 4.86
C ALA A 44 -12.02 6.59 4.70
N PRO A 45 -11.63 7.57 5.53
CA PRO A 45 -11.91 8.97 5.26
C PRO A 45 -11.06 9.46 4.08
N LEU A 46 -11.63 10.32 3.24
CA LEU A 46 -10.89 11.03 2.19
C LEU A 46 -10.14 12.26 2.77
N PHE A 47 -10.67 12.84 3.83
CA PHE A 47 -10.10 13.98 4.53
C PHE A 47 -10.34 13.87 6.03
N LEU A 48 -9.56 14.58 6.78
CA LEU A 48 -9.63 14.64 8.24
C LEU A 48 -9.62 16.10 8.70
N GLU A 49 -10.25 16.37 9.82
CA GLU A 49 -10.12 17.66 10.50
C GLU A 49 -8.66 17.89 10.86
N GLU A 50 -8.10 19.06 10.53
CA GLU A 50 -6.70 19.39 10.80
C GLU A 50 -6.36 19.23 12.28
N ALA A 51 -7.20 19.79 13.16
CA ALA A 51 -7.01 19.76 14.60
C ALA A 51 -7.02 18.33 15.21
N SER A 52 -7.50 17.31 14.48
CA SER A 52 -7.47 15.92 14.94
C SER A 52 -6.05 15.35 15.03
N GLY A 53 -5.11 15.87 14.24
CA GLY A 53 -3.74 15.37 14.14
C GLY A 53 -3.62 13.94 13.58
N LEU A 54 -4.71 13.39 13.00
CA LEU A 54 -4.77 12.02 12.51
C LEU A 54 -4.25 11.87 11.07
N ASN A 55 -4.11 12.97 10.32
CA ASN A 55 -3.43 12.93 9.04
C ASN A 55 -1.92 12.73 9.28
N ASP A 56 -1.29 11.88 8.49
CA ASP A 56 0.13 11.59 8.68
C ASP A 56 0.99 12.62 7.93
N ASN A 57 2.07 13.06 8.56
CA ASN A 57 2.95 14.09 8.00
C ASN A 57 4.01 13.51 7.04
N LEU A 58 3.95 12.23 6.73
CA LEU A 58 4.98 11.54 5.94
C LEU A 58 6.39 11.78 6.53
N ASN A 59 7.26 12.53 5.81
CA ASN A 59 8.59 12.88 6.29
C ASN A 59 8.62 14.18 7.12
N GLY A 60 7.50 14.89 7.25
CA GLY A 60 7.33 16.06 8.09
C GLY A 60 7.50 17.40 7.36
N TYR A 61 7.80 17.40 6.08
CA TYR A 61 7.89 18.62 5.25
C TYR A 61 6.84 18.71 4.15
N GLU A 62 6.20 17.59 3.82
CA GLU A 62 5.12 17.54 2.82
C GLU A 62 3.88 18.24 3.37
N ARG A 63 3.30 19.11 2.55
CA ARG A 63 2.12 19.89 2.91
C ARG A 63 0.85 19.19 2.45
N PRO A 64 -0.16 18.99 3.31
CA PRO A 64 -1.45 18.47 2.87
C PRO A 64 -2.20 19.49 1.99
N VAL A 65 -3.19 19.02 1.26
CA VAL A 65 -4.19 19.89 0.62
C VAL A 65 -5.21 20.27 1.68
N LEU A 66 -5.31 21.58 1.94
CA LEU A 66 -6.23 22.17 2.93
C LEU A 66 -7.49 22.71 2.25
N PHE A 67 -8.60 22.62 2.94
CA PHE A 67 -9.85 23.30 2.58
C PHE A 67 -10.69 23.58 3.83
N ASP A 68 -11.52 24.61 3.77
CA ASP A 68 -12.43 24.98 4.85
C ASP A 68 -13.78 24.26 4.70
N ILE A 69 -14.43 24.05 5.84
CA ILE A 69 -15.83 23.56 5.93
C ILE A 69 -16.62 24.64 6.63
N PRO A 70 -17.19 25.63 5.90
CA PRO A 70 -17.82 26.82 6.49
C PRO A 70 -18.91 26.50 7.50
N GLN A 71 -19.78 25.52 7.22
CA GLN A 71 -20.89 25.14 8.12
C GLN A 71 -20.40 24.53 9.44
N ALA A 72 -19.21 23.94 9.44
CA ALA A 72 -18.60 23.38 10.66
C ALA A 72 -17.68 24.37 11.36
N GLY A 73 -17.28 25.47 10.70
CA GLY A 73 -16.28 26.41 11.19
C GLY A 73 -14.91 25.77 11.39
N LYS A 74 -14.54 24.81 10.52
CA LYS A 74 -13.34 23.99 10.66
C LYS A 74 -12.55 23.91 9.36
N GLU A 75 -11.26 23.63 9.51
CA GLU A 75 -10.37 23.29 8.41
C GLU A 75 -10.15 21.77 8.33
N ALA A 76 -10.06 21.26 7.11
CA ALA A 76 -9.84 19.87 6.79
C ALA A 76 -8.64 19.68 5.87
N GLN A 77 -8.03 18.53 5.98
CA GLN A 77 -6.89 18.11 5.19
C GLN A 77 -7.24 16.86 4.39
N VAL A 78 -7.02 16.86 3.09
CA VAL A 78 -7.04 15.62 2.31
C VAL A 78 -5.92 14.70 2.83
N VAL A 79 -6.23 13.43 3.03
CA VAL A 79 -5.27 12.50 3.62
C VAL A 79 -4.03 12.31 2.76
N GLN A 80 -2.87 12.21 3.41
CA GLN A 80 -1.58 11.85 2.83
C GLN A 80 -1.23 10.39 3.16
N SER A 81 -1.60 9.94 4.37
CA SER A 81 -1.50 8.57 4.87
C SER A 81 -2.50 8.36 6.00
N LEU A 82 -2.93 7.12 6.20
CA LEU A 82 -3.91 6.76 7.23
C LEU A 82 -3.32 5.96 8.41
N ALA A 83 -2.00 5.93 8.58
CA ALA A 83 -1.36 5.13 9.62
C ALA A 83 -1.90 5.45 11.03
N LYS A 84 -1.96 6.73 11.40
CA LYS A 84 -2.51 7.17 12.70
C LYS A 84 -4.01 6.90 12.81
N TRP A 85 -4.76 7.21 11.73
CA TRP A 85 -6.20 6.99 11.70
C TRP A 85 -6.55 5.50 11.86
N LYS A 86 -5.84 4.60 11.19
CA LYS A 86 -6.08 3.15 11.30
C LYS A 86 -5.88 2.65 12.73
N ARG A 87 -4.84 3.12 13.43
CA ARG A 87 -4.61 2.76 14.84
C ARG A 87 -5.74 3.24 15.74
N MET A 88 -6.22 4.47 15.54
CA MET A 88 -7.40 4.98 16.23
C MET A 88 -8.65 4.16 15.88
N ALA A 89 -8.83 3.81 14.61
CA ALA A 89 -9.98 3.02 14.16
C ALA A 89 -9.97 1.60 14.74
N LEU A 90 -8.82 0.94 14.83
CA LEU A 90 -8.69 -0.36 15.49
C LEU A 90 -9.21 -0.29 16.94
N HIS A 91 -8.84 0.74 17.69
CA HIS A 91 -9.33 0.93 19.05
C HIS A 91 -10.83 1.29 19.08
N ARG A 92 -11.24 2.25 18.25
CA ARG A 92 -12.62 2.77 18.26
C ARG A 92 -13.67 1.74 17.81
N TYR A 93 -13.27 0.78 16.97
CA TYR A 93 -14.15 -0.26 16.43
C TYR A 93 -13.99 -1.60 17.16
N ASP A 94 -13.39 -1.59 18.35
CA ASP A 94 -13.22 -2.77 19.23
C ASP A 94 -12.54 -3.96 18.54
N PHE A 95 -11.52 -3.71 17.72
CA PHE A 95 -10.67 -4.77 17.20
C PHE A 95 -9.82 -5.38 18.32
N TYR A 96 -9.47 -6.64 18.18
CA TYR A 96 -8.76 -7.43 19.19
C TYR A 96 -7.49 -8.08 18.62
N PRO A 97 -6.58 -8.55 19.48
CA PRO A 97 -5.36 -9.23 19.04
C PRO A 97 -5.62 -10.37 18.05
N GLY A 98 -4.82 -10.44 17.00
CA GLY A 98 -4.97 -11.38 15.90
C GLY A 98 -5.93 -10.92 14.78
N LYS A 99 -6.67 -9.81 15.00
CA LYS A 99 -7.58 -9.20 14.01
C LYS A 99 -7.04 -7.85 13.55
N GLY A 100 -7.23 -7.55 12.27
CA GLY A 100 -6.85 -6.27 11.69
C GLY A 100 -7.93 -5.69 10.79
N LEU A 101 -7.68 -4.48 10.33
CA LEU A 101 -8.48 -3.81 9.30
C LEU A 101 -7.66 -3.59 8.03
N TYR A 102 -8.35 -3.51 6.91
CA TYR A 102 -7.80 -2.92 5.68
C TYR A 102 -8.80 -1.91 5.09
N THR A 103 -8.29 -1.05 4.26
CA THR A 103 -9.08 -0.03 3.58
C THR A 103 -8.53 0.27 2.20
N ASP A 104 -9.42 0.61 1.26
CA ASP A 104 -9.07 1.30 0.02
C ASP A 104 -8.91 2.77 0.35
N MET A 105 -7.73 3.29 0.17
CA MET A 105 -7.42 4.67 0.49
C MET A 105 -7.08 5.43 -0.79
N ASN A 106 -7.63 6.64 -0.90
CA ASN A 106 -7.19 7.63 -1.88
C ASN A 106 -6.51 8.78 -1.16
N ALA A 107 -5.37 9.22 -1.65
CA ALA A 107 -4.60 10.30 -1.08
C ALA A 107 -4.10 11.27 -2.14
N ILE A 108 -3.80 12.49 -1.71
CA ILE A 108 -3.13 13.49 -2.54
C ILE A 108 -1.80 13.86 -1.87
N ARG A 109 -0.71 13.58 -2.58
CA ARG A 109 0.67 13.94 -2.21
C ARG A 109 1.12 15.11 -3.07
N ARG A 110 0.72 16.32 -2.70
CA ARG A 110 0.93 17.53 -3.52
C ARG A 110 2.40 17.90 -3.71
N ASP A 111 3.25 17.53 -2.78
CA ASP A 111 4.68 17.84 -2.79
C ASP A 111 5.53 16.62 -3.23
N GLU A 112 5.01 15.81 -4.16
CA GLU A 112 5.80 14.75 -4.79
C GLU A 112 6.95 15.34 -5.59
N ASP A 113 8.19 15.00 -5.25
CA ASP A 113 9.40 15.62 -5.83
C ASP A 113 9.57 15.33 -7.32
N VAL A 114 9.19 14.11 -7.74
CA VAL A 114 9.36 13.65 -9.11
C VAL A 114 8.06 13.08 -9.63
N LEU A 115 7.53 13.68 -10.69
CA LEU A 115 6.37 13.15 -11.43
C LEU A 115 6.87 12.48 -12.71
N ASP A 116 6.77 11.16 -12.74
CA ASP A 116 7.19 10.32 -13.86
C ASP A 116 6.19 9.17 -14.10
N ASN A 117 6.63 8.07 -14.70
CA ASN A 117 5.79 6.90 -15.00
C ASN A 117 5.39 6.11 -13.74
N LEU A 118 6.08 6.29 -12.62
CA LEU A 118 5.92 5.53 -11.39
C LEU A 118 5.38 6.38 -10.24
N HIS A 119 5.54 7.72 -10.31
CA HIS A 119 5.20 8.64 -9.24
C HIS A 119 4.08 9.59 -9.67
N SER A 120 3.05 9.70 -8.86
CA SER A 120 1.87 10.52 -9.09
C SER A 120 1.48 11.29 -7.84
N VAL A 121 0.91 12.48 -8.04
CA VAL A 121 0.27 13.26 -6.97
C VAL A 121 -0.93 12.52 -6.37
N TYR A 122 -1.67 11.80 -7.19
CA TYR A 122 -2.79 10.97 -6.73
C TYR A 122 -2.30 9.57 -6.37
N VAL A 123 -2.73 9.10 -5.21
CA VAL A 123 -2.42 7.77 -4.69
C VAL A 123 -3.71 6.99 -4.47
N ASP A 124 -3.76 5.79 -5.01
CA ASP A 124 -4.79 4.78 -4.78
C ASP A 124 -4.10 3.53 -4.27
N GLN A 125 -4.29 3.19 -2.99
CA GLN A 125 -3.57 2.10 -2.37
C GLN A 125 -4.43 1.30 -1.40
N TRP A 126 -4.12 0.02 -1.25
CA TRP A 126 -4.55 -0.74 -0.08
C TRP A 126 -3.67 -0.41 1.11
N ASP A 127 -4.29 -0.25 2.24
CA ASP A 127 -3.61 0.07 3.48
C ASP A 127 -4.22 -0.75 4.62
N TRP A 128 -3.40 -1.38 5.45
CA TRP A 128 -3.88 -2.26 6.51
C TRP A 128 -3.10 -2.09 7.80
N GLU A 129 -3.73 -2.50 8.89
CA GLU A 129 -3.14 -2.51 10.23
C GLU A 129 -3.73 -3.71 11.01
N LYS A 130 -2.92 -4.41 11.80
CA LYS A 130 -3.34 -5.58 12.57
C LYS A 130 -2.86 -5.46 14.00
N ILE A 131 -3.73 -5.82 14.96
CA ILE A 131 -3.34 -5.90 16.38
C ILE A 131 -2.64 -7.23 16.61
N ILE A 132 -1.48 -7.17 17.25
CA ILE A 132 -0.70 -8.33 17.67
C ILE A 132 -0.43 -8.27 19.17
N GLU A 133 -0.22 -9.41 19.80
CA GLU A 133 0.25 -9.49 21.18
C GLU A 133 1.73 -9.10 21.27
N SER A 134 2.17 -8.68 22.46
CA SER A 134 3.58 -8.36 22.68
C SER A 134 4.51 -9.57 22.45
N SER A 135 4.04 -10.77 22.69
CA SER A 135 4.74 -12.03 22.41
C SER A 135 4.96 -12.27 20.92
N ASP A 136 4.08 -11.74 20.05
CA ASP A 136 4.17 -11.88 18.59
C ASP A 136 5.16 -10.90 17.98
N ARG A 137 5.70 -9.95 18.77
CA ARG A 137 6.69 -8.99 18.30
C ARG A 137 8.08 -9.61 18.18
N ASN A 138 8.21 -10.56 17.28
CA ASN A 138 9.43 -11.32 17.04
C ASN A 138 9.66 -11.55 15.54
N LEU A 139 10.85 -12.04 15.16
CA LEU A 139 11.24 -12.25 13.77
C LEU A 139 10.45 -13.36 13.08
N ASP A 140 10.03 -14.39 13.80
CA ASP A 140 9.31 -15.52 13.21
C ASP A 140 7.90 -15.08 12.79
N TYR A 141 7.23 -14.30 13.63
CA TYR A 141 5.94 -13.69 13.28
C TYR A 141 6.06 -12.73 12.10
N LEU A 142 7.10 -11.88 12.09
CA LEU A 142 7.37 -10.97 10.95
C LEU A 142 7.58 -11.76 9.65
N LYS A 143 8.43 -12.79 9.68
CA LYS A 143 8.70 -13.63 8.51
C LYS A 143 7.43 -14.32 8.00
N SER A 144 6.63 -14.90 8.91
CA SER A 144 5.35 -15.52 8.56
C SER A 144 4.40 -14.52 7.89
N THR A 145 4.26 -13.33 8.48
CA THR A 145 3.40 -12.26 7.93
C THR A 145 3.87 -11.83 6.53
N VAL A 146 5.18 -11.66 6.33
CA VAL A 146 5.73 -11.32 5.00
C VAL A 146 5.46 -12.42 3.98
N MET A 147 5.63 -13.70 4.36
CA MET A 147 5.33 -14.83 3.47
C MET A 147 3.84 -14.88 3.10
N ASP A 148 2.94 -14.58 4.03
CA ASP A 148 1.50 -14.50 3.76
C ASP A 148 1.14 -13.37 2.78
N ILE A 149 1.77 -12.20 2.93
CA ILE A 149 1.59 -11.06 2.00
C ILE A 149 2.10 -11.44 0.60
N VAL A 150 3.31 -11.98 0.49
CA VAL A 150 3.89 -12.42 -0.79
C VAL A 150 3.02 -13.50 -1.43
N ALA A 151 2.51 -14.44 -0.65
CA ALA A 151 1.59 -15.45 -1.13
C ALA A 151 0.29 -14.84 -1.69
N ALA A 152 -0.28 -13.82 -1.04
CA ALA A 152 -1.47 -13.11 -1.55
C ALA A 152 -1.19 -12.44 -2.90
N VAL A 153 -0.03 -11.77 -3.05
CA VAL A 153 0.40 -11.14 -4.30
C VAL A 153 0.58 -12.19 -5.41
N CYS A 154 1.28 -13.30 -5.14
CA CYS A 154 1.52 -14.37 -6.11
C CYS A 154 0.21 -15.06 -6.56
N ASP A 155 -0.70 -15.31 -5.61
CA ASP A 155 -1.99 -15.94 -5.92
C ASP A 155 -2.86 -14.99 -6.78
N THR A 156 -2.83 -13.69 -6.48
CA THR A 156 -3.51 -12.68 -7.30
C THR A 156 -2.92 -12.63 -8.70
N GLN A 157 -1.60 -12.56 -8.84
CA GLN A 157 -0.93 -12.54 -10.16
C GLN A 157 -1.28 -13.80 -10.96
N ARG A 158 -1.22 -14.97 -10.34
CA ARG A 158 -1.55 -16.24 -11.02
C ARG A 158 -2.98 -16.23 -11.56
N THR A 159 -3.93 -15.76 -10.77
CA THR A 159 -5.33 -15.66 -11.18
C THR A 159 -5.50 -14.67 -12.33
N MET A 160 -4.85 -13.49 -12.23
CA MET A 160 -4.90 -12.49 -13.30
C MET A 160 -4.30 -13.00 -14.60
N ARG A 161 -3.18 -13.73 -14.57
CA ARG A 161 -2.54 -14.34 -15.74
C ARG A 161 -3.41 -15.44 -16.38
N ALA A 162 -4.19 -16.16 -15.57
CA ALA A 162 -5.13 -17.17 -16.07
C ALA A 162 -6.34 -16.53 -16.79
N ILE A 163 -6.83 -15.40 -16.27
CA ILE A 163 -7.99 -14.68 -16.84
C ILE A 163 -7.59 -13.83 -18.05
N TYR A 164 -6.39 -13.27 -18.04
CA TYR A 164 -5.82 -12.44 -19.10
C TYR A 164 -4.53 -13.09 -19.64
N PRO A 165 -4.62 -14.02 -20.61
CA PRO A 165 -3.44 -14.72 -21.13
C PRO A 165 -2.36 -13.80 -21.71
N GLN A 166 -2.73 -12.59 -22.16
CA GLN A 166 -1.78 -11.58 -22.62
C GLN A 166 -0.75 -11.19 -21.56
N LEU A 167 -1.10 -11.32 -20.26
CA LEU A 167 -0.20 -11.02 -19.13
C LEU A 167 0.82 -12.15 -18.87
N GLN A 168 0.73 -13.29 -19.55
CA GLN A 168 1.66 -14.40 -19.37
C GLN A 168 3.06 -14.09 -19.89
N VAL A 169 3.24 -13.07 -20.73
CA VAL A 169 4.55 -12.59 -21.18
C VAL A 169 5.36 -11.91 -20.06
N LEU A 170 4.69 -11.47 -18.99
CA LEU A 170 5.35 -10.91 -17.81
C LEU A 170 5.95 -12.05 -16.96
N PRO A 171 7.06 -11.81 -16.26
CA PRO A 171 7.63 -12.81 -15.36
C PRO A 171 6.64 -13.20 -14.26
N GLU A 172 6.68 -14.47 -13.88
CA GLU A 172 5.94 -14.92 -12.70
C GLU A 172 6.69 -14.50 -11.44
N LEU A 173 5.96 -14.02 -10.45
CA LEU A 173 6.55 -13.63 -9.16
C LEU A 173 6.91 -14.89 -8.36
N GLU A 174 8.10 -14.87 -7.79
CA GLU A 174 8.57 -15.95 -6.92
C GLU A 174 7.89 -15.86 -5.54
N ARG A 175 7.39 -16.99 -5.09
CA ARG A 175 6.78 -17.11 -3.76
C ARG A 175 7.83 -17.23 -2.64
N GLN A 176 9.03 -17.67 -3.00
CA GLN A 176 10.11 -17.82 -2.03
C GLN A 176 10.63 -16.44 -1.61
N VAL A 177 10.66 -16.20 -0.30
CA VAL A 177 11.17 -14.96 0.28
C VAL A 177 12.55 -15.20 0.87
N THR A 178 13.51 -14.38 0.47
CA THR A 178 14.86 -14.35 1.06
C THR A 178 14.91 -13.25 2.11
N PHE A 179 15.29 -13.61 3.33
CA PHE A 179 15.50 -12.67 4.41
C PHE A 179 16.98 -12.40 4.59
N VAL A 180 17.36 -11.14 4.65
CA VAL A 180 18.72 -10.68 4.84
C VAL A 180 18.72 -9.54 5.87
N THR A 181 19.70 -9.53 6.76
CA THR A 181 19.85 -8.45 7.74
C THR A 181 20.61 -7.27 7.14
N ALA A 182 20.45 -6.07 7.71
CA ALA A 182 21.24 -4.90 7.30
C ALA A 182 22.75 -5.15 7.49
N GLN A 183 23.14 -5.89 8.54
CA GLN A 183 24.54 -6.25 8.78
C GLN A 183 25.08 -7.19 7.68
N GLU A 184 24.30 -8.20 7.27
CA GLU A 184 24.71 -9.08 6.17
C GLU A 184 24.88 -8.31 4.86
N LEU A 185 24.05 -7.29 4.59
CA LEU A 185 24.22 -6.43 3.43
C LEU A 185 25.49 -5.57 3.55
N GLU A 186 25.78 -5.04 4.73
CA GLU A 186 27.00 -4.28 4.99
C GLU A 186 28.25 -5.14 4.80
N ASP A 187 28.25 -6.34 5.35
CA ASP A 187 29.36 -7.28 5.22
C ASP A 187 29.60 -7.72 3.77
N ARG A 188 28.50 -7.85 2.97
CA ARG A 188 28.60 -8.21 1.53
C ARG A 188 29.04 -7.04 0.65
N TYR A 189 28.66 -5.83 1.01
CA TYR A 189 28.88 -4.62 0.21
C TYR A 189 29.43 -3.47 1.06
N PRO A 190 30.63 -3.63 1.66
CA PRO A 190 31.17 -2.67 2.62
C PRO A 190 31.42 -1.28 2.04
N ASP A 191 31.70 -1.20 0.74
CA ASP A 191 32.03 0.05 0.05
C ASP A 191 30.78 0.83 -0.43
N LEU A 192 29.57 0.24 -0.32
CA LEU A 192 28.31 0.90 -0.69
C LEU A 192 27.70 1.64 0.49
N THR A 193 27.03 2.76 0.20
CA THR A 193 26.24 3.46 1.20
C THR A 193 25.00 2.64 1.59
N PRO A 194 24.35 2.90 2.75
CA PRO A 194 23.12 2.19 3.15
C PRO A 194 21.98 2.28 2.12
N LYS A 195 21.95 3.32 1.30
CA LYS A 195 20.94 3.50 0.24
C LYS A 195 21.25 2.66 -1.02
N GLU A 196 22.50 2.35 -1.26
CA GLU A 196 22.96 1.58 -2.42
C GLU A 196 22.99 0.07 -2.16
N ARG A 197 22.98 -0.35 -0.91
CA ARG A 197 22.88 -1.75 -0.46
C ARG A 197 21.46 -2.26 -0.56
#